data_6f95311db62b9a79a9db0278ab06a962
#
_entry.id   6f95311db62b9a79a9db0278ab06a962
#
_cell.length_a   1.000
_cell.length_b   1.000
_cell.length_c   1.000
_cell.angle_alpha   90.00
_cell.angle_beta   90.00
_cell.angle_gamma   90.00
#
_symmetry.space_group_name_H-M   'P 1'
#
loop_
_entity.id
_entity.type
_entity.pdbx_description
1 polymer ?
#
loop_
_entity_poly.entity_id
_entity_poly.type
_entity_poly.pdbx_seq_one_letter_code
_entity_poly.pdbx_strand_id
1 'polypeptide(L)'
;MGVPTVTIVTDQFVTLARGTQKSQGLTDMCFVTVPHPIGMLPKEQVAAKVDAAFGDIVKAATQWQPVKEKEASQESPYPAKTFKFTGTYADVNKLFAKRKWSLSLPIIPPTVDRVREMLKGTKRAPSEVLWVVPPRQGMLTVELVAVLGVMAGAQPEHMPLLLATIDAMKAPEAAWRGTSTTTAPTSPLIVISGPIVEKLKLNAGTGTAGGENPVTNALGYFVNLVGDVVGGSVPPNFDKSTHGSSADLVAMVFTENAKENPWKTTYAEEAGFKPGDSIVTHFSAYLGNANIDHDSKTGQRLLTTLSTGLLGSASGLASCLADYDATYAINNKVSFAFIVLCPEHAATIAKDFPDQRAARDFMRETAAMPYKFYSQETCVPGKDFGPYDENTFIPRFKKTESIKFFVSGGPGKQSQFWVPFPQVLKPVSAKIAE
;
A
#
# COMPACT_ATOMS: atom_id res chain seq x y z
N MET A 1 1.01 -31.26 -0.34
CA MET A 1 0.31 -31.57 0.91
C MET A 1 -0.83 -32.59 0.74
N GLY A 2 -1.27 -32.91 -0.46
CA GLY A 2 -2.21 -34.00 -0.72
C GLY A 2 -3.64 -33.85 -0.15
N VAL A 3 -3.98 -32.65 0.34
CA VAL A 3 -5.34 -32.38 0.83
C VAL A 3 -6.19 -31.83 -0.32
N PRO A 4 -7.27 -32.52 -0.73
CA PRO A 4 -8.18 -31.99 -1.74
C PRO A 4 -8.84 -30.72 -1.24
N THR A 5 -8.90 -29.69 -2.10
CA THR A 5 -9.53 -28.41 -1.80
C THR A 5 -10.53 -28.04 -2.89
N VAL A 6 -11.64 -27.46 -2.49
CA VAL A 6 -12.65 -26.92 -3.42
C VAL A 6 -12.75 -25.41 -3.20
N THR A 7 -12.63 -24.64 -4.27
CA THR A 7 -12.81 -23.19 -4.19
C THR A 7 -14.24 -22.83 -4.55
N ILE A 8 -14.95 -22.19 -3.63
CA ILE A 8 -16.30 -21.66 -3.86
C ILE A 8 -16.17 -20.20 -4.24
N VAL A 9 -16.78 -19.83 -5.36
CA VAL A 9 -16.71 -18.49 -5.94
C VAL A 9 -18.13 -18.02 -6.26
N THR A 10 -18.44 -16.75 -6.00
CA THR A 10 -19.70 -16.20 -6.50
C THR A 10 -19.56 -15.83 -7.98
N ASP A 11 -20.67 -15.89 -8.72
CA ASP A 11 -20.71 -15.66 -10.18
C ASP A 11 -20.06 -14.34 -10.61
N GLN A 12 -20.16 -13.29 -9.81
CA GLN A 12 -19.53 -11.99 -10.06
C GLN A 12 -17.99 -12.03 -9.98
N PHE A 13 -17.42 -12.99 -9.26
CA PHE A 13 -15.98 -13.09 -9.05
C PHE A 13 -15.29 -14.22 -9.84
N VAL A 14 -16.00 -14.91 -10.70
CA VAL A 14 -15.44 -16.02 -11.51
C VAL A 14 -14.26 -15.54 -12.37
N THR A 15 -14.38 -14.38 -13.01
CA THR A 15 -13.29 -13.81 -13.84
C THR A 15 -12.04 -13.52 -13.01
N LEU A 16 -12.22 -12.96 -11.80
CA LEU A 16 -11.12 -12.70 -10.88
C LEU A 16 -10.47 -14.01 -10.42
N ALA A 17 -11.27 -15.01 -10.05
CA ALA A 17 -10.79 -16.31 -9.61
C ALA A 17 -9.96 -17.01 -10.70
N ARG A 18 -10.45 -17.01 -11.95
CA ARG A 18 -9.72 -17.58 -13.09
C ARG A 18 -8.43 -16.81 -13.39
N GLY A 19 -8.46 -15.48 -13.30
CA GLY A 19 -7.28 -14.64 -13.45
C GLY A 19 -6.23 -14.96 -12.40
N THR A 20 -6.63 -15.07 -11.13
CA THR A 20 -5.76 -15.46 -10.00
C THR A 20 -5.21 -16.87 -10.19
N GLN A 21 -6.04 -17.83 -10.57
CA GLN A 21 -5.64 -19.18 -10.89
C GLN A 21 -4.52 -19.21 -11.93
N LYS A 22 -4.74 -18.55 -13.07
CA LYS A 22 -3.77 -18.46 -14.16
C LYS A 22 -2.47 -17.79 -13.70
N SER A 23 -2.55 -16.73 -12.90
CA SER A 23 -1.38 -16.00 -12.39
C SER A 23 -0.55 -16.83 -11.42
N GLN A 24 -1.14 -17.83 -10.78
CA GLN A 24 -0.45 -18.75 -9.88
C GLN A 24 0.11 -20.00 -10.59
N GLY A 25 0.01 -20.05 -11.92
CA GLY A 25 0.39 -21.25 -12.68
C GLY A 25 -0.54 -22.45 -12.46
N LEU A 26 -1.71 -22.23 -11.85
CA LEU A 26 -2.71 -23.25 -11.59
C LEU A 26 -3.73 -23.20 -12.74
N THR A 27 -3.42 -23.85 -13.85
CA THR A 27 -4.25 -23.77 -15.04
C THR A 27 -5.58 -24.52 -14.95
N ASP A 28 -5.65 -25.45 -14.01
CA ASP A 28 -6.86 -26.25 -13.77
C ASP A 28 -7.15 -26.34 -12.28
N MET A 29 -7.94 -25.40 -11.77
CA MET A 29 -8.43 -25.39 -10.40
C MET A 29 -9.94 -25.59 -10.38
N CYS A 30 -10.41 -26.43 -9.48
CA CYS A 30 -11.83 -26.69 -9.36
C CYS A 30 -12.55 -25.51 -8.69
N PHE A 31 -13.52 -24.93 -9.39
CA PHE A 31 -14.41 -23.90 -8.86
C PHE A 31 -15.84 -24.40 -8.80
N VAL A 32 -16.50 -24.17 -7.69
CA VAL A 32 -17.96 -24.25 -7.58
C VAL A 32 -18.50 -22.84 -7.52
N THR A 33 -19.41 -22.51 -8.41
CA THR A 33 -19.98 -21.16 -8.52
C THR A 33 -21.34 -21.11 -7.82
N VAL A 34 -21.52 -20.07 -6.99
CA VAL A 34 -22.79 -19.79 -6.31
C VAL A 34 -23.27 -18.38 -6.66
N PRO A 35 -24.59 -18.10 -6.64
CA PRO A 35 -25.10 -16.78 -6.93
C PRO A 35 -24.61 -15.70 -5.94
N HIS A 36 -24.19 -14.54 -6.46
CA HIS A 36 -23.85 -13.36 -5.65
C HIS A 36 -25.12 -12.69 -5.09
N PRO A 37 -25.08 -12.02 -3.91
CA PRO A 37 -24.02 -12.04 -2.91
C PRO A 37 -24.15 -13.26 -1.96
N ILE A 38 -23.07 -13.56 -1.21
CA ILE A 38 -23.13 -14.49 -0.08
C ILE A 38 -22.93 -13.73 1.25
N GLY A 39 -21.98 -12.79 1.27
CA GLY A 39 -21.79 -11.94 2.43
C GLY A 39 -23.03 -11.10 2.71
N MET A 40 -23.27 -10.83 3.99
CA MET A 40 -24.38 -9.99 4.48
C MET A 40 -25.78 -10.56 4.26
N LEU A 41 -25.93 -11.81 3.84
CA LEU A 41 -27.21 -12.48 3.77
C LEU A 41 -27.57 -13.13 5.12
N PRO A 42 -28.87 -13.21 5.47
CA PRO A 42 -29.34 -14.05 6.56
C PRO A 42 -28.86 -15.49 6.43
N LYS A 43 -28.59 -16.15 7.55
CA LYS A 43 -28.02 -17.50 7.61
C LYS A 43 -28.82 -18.50 6.78
N GLU A 44 -30.14 -18.40 6.78
CA GLU A 44 -31.06 -19.28 6.05
C GLU A 44 -30.88 -19.14 4.54
N GLN A 45 -30.63 -17.92 4.04
CA GLN A 45 -30.40 -17.68 2.63
C GLN A 45 -29.01 -18.18 2.19
N VAL A 46 -28.01 -18.05 3.08
CA VAL A 46 -26.68 -18.63 2.82
C VAL A 46 -26.79 -20.13 2.77
N ALA A 47 -27.49 -20.77 3.72
CA ALA A 47 -27.70 -22.20 3.77
C ALA A 47 -28.38 -22.71 2.48
N ALA A 48 -29.45 -22.06 2.03
CA ALA A 48 -30.14 -22.44 0.79
C ALA A 48 -29.21 -22.39 -0.46
N LYS A 49 -28.31 -21.40 -0.53
CA LYS A 49 -27.32 -21.33 -1.63
C LYS A 49 -26.26 -22.43 -1.54
N VAL A 50 -25.83 -22.78 -0.32
CA VAL A 50 -24.89 -23.87 -0.09
C VAL A 50 -25.54 -25.20 -0.42
N ASP A 51 -26.77 -25.44 0.03
CA ASP A 51 -27.52 -26.68 -0.25
C ASP A 51 -27.72 -26.88 -1.76
N ALA A 52 -28.05 -25.83 -2.49
CA ALA A 52 -28.17 -25.88 -3.95
C ALA A 52 -26.84 -26.24 -4.66
N ALA A 53 -25.71 -25.83 -4.12
CA ALA A 53 -24.39 -26.09 -4.67
C ALA A 53 -23.72 -27.35 -4.10
N PHE A 54 -24.32 -28.00 -3.07
CA PHE A 54 -23.67 -29.05 -2.32
C PHE A 54 -23.27 -30.26 -3.18
N GLY A 55 -24.13 -30.66 -4.11
CA GLY A 55 -23.81 -31.76 -5.05
C GLY A 55 -22.57 -31.48 -5.89
N ASP A 56 -22.39 -30.24 -6.34
CA ASP A 56 -21.22 -29.82 -7.13
C ASP A 56 -19.97 -29.70 -6.23
N ILE A 57 -20.13 -29.26 -4.98
CA ILE A 57 -19.03 -29.27 -4.01
C ILE A 57 -18.51 -30.68 -3.78
N VAL A 58 -19.41 -31.65 -3.57
CA VAL A 58 -19.04 -33.07 -3.37
C VAL A 58 -18.34 -33.63 -4.60
N LYS A 59 -18.87 -33.39 -5.81
CA LYS A 59 -18.21 -33.81 -7.06
C LYS A 59 -16.81 -33.19 -7.18
N ALA A 60 -16.70 -31.92 -6.92
CA ALA A 60 -15.44 -31.21 -6.96
C ALA A 60 -14.42 -31.79 -5.97
N ALA A 61 -14.84 -32.12 -4.77
CA ALA A 61 -13.97 -32.70 -3.73
C ALA A 61 -13.54 -34.14 -4.00
N THR A 62 -14.38 -34.94 -4.68
CA THR A 62 -14.19 -36.40 -4.79
C THR A 62 -13.82 -36.89 -6.19
N GLN A 63 -14.20 -36.17 -7.23
CA GLN A 63 -14.05 -36.62 -8.62
C GLN A 63 -13.09 -35.78 -9.44
N TRP A 64 -12.83 -34.54 -9.02
CA TRP A 64 -11.92 -33.67 -9.75
C TRP A 64 -10.48 -34.16 -9.63
N GLN A 65 -9.78 -34.19 -10.74
CA GLN A 65 -8.35 -34.53 -10.82
C GLN A 65 -7.59 -33.38 -11.48
N PRO A 66 -6.51 -32.90 -10.87
CA PRO A 66 -5.71 -31.85 -11.48
C PRO A 66 -5.02 -32.34 -12.74
N VAL A 67 -5.10 -31.57 -13.82
CA VAL A 67 -4.28 -31.81 -15.00
C VAL A 67 -2.83 -31.54 -14.64
N LYS A 68 -1.98 -32.56 -14.76
CA LYS A 68 -0.53 -32.39 -14.59
C LYS A 68 0.01 -31.58 -15.76
N GLU A 69 0.17 -30.28 -15.55
CA GLU A 69 0.96 -29.48 -16.49
C GLU A 69 2.45 -29.74 -16.29
N LYS A 70 3.17 -29.70 -17.42
CA LYS A 70 4.64 -29.54 -17.38
C LYS A 70 4.92 -28.23 -16.66
N GLU A 71 5.74 -28.28 -15.60
CA GLU A 71 6.32 -27.05 -15.04
C GLU A 71 6.93 -26.26 -16.17
N ALA A 72 6.27 -25.21 -16.59
CA ALA A 72 6.86 -24.23 -17.48
C ALA A 72 8.01 -23.61 -16.68
N SER A 73 9.23 -23.96 -17.01
CA SER A 73 10.39 -23.25 -16.51
C SER A 73 10.19 -21.78 -16.90
N GLN A 74 9.93 -20.94 -15.93
CA GLN A 74 9.88 -19.50 -16.18
C GLN A 74 11.31 -19.07 -16.49
N GLU A 75 11.65 -19.03 -17.78
CA GLU A 75 12.92 -18.46 -18.21
C GLU A 75 13.01 -17.02 -17.69
N SER A 76 14.17 -16.67 -17.15
CA SER A 76 14.44 -15.29 -16.74
C SER A 76 14.14 -14.36 -17.93
N PRO A 77 13.38 -13.26 -17.73
CA PRO A 77 13.11 -12.31 -18.80
C PRO A 77 14.33 -11.46 -19.21
N TYR A 78 15.53 -11.86 -18.80
CA TYR A 78 16.78 -11.19 -19.11
C TYR A 78 17.53 -11.91 -20.25
N PRO A 79 18.08 -11.17 -21.22
CA PRO A 79 17.87 -9.74 -21.46
C PRO A 79 16.45 -9.43 -21.95
N ALA A 80 15.94 -8.24 -21.61
CA ALA A 80 14.63 -7.82 -22.08
C ALA A 80 14.56 -7.83 -23.62
N LYS A 81 13.45 -8.34 -24.16
CA LYS A 81 13.26 -8.37 -25.63
C LYS A 81 13.12 -6.95 -26.16
N THR A 82 13.94 -6.63 -27.16
CA THR A 82 13.93 -5.34 -27.84
C THR A 82 13.22 -5.41 -29.19
N PHE A 83 12.69 -4.28 -29.64
CA PHE A 83 12.11 -4.15 -30.98
C PHE A 83 12.49 -2.81 -31.58
N LYS A 84 12.54 -2.75 -32.91
CA LYS A 84 12.72 -1.48 -33.62
C LYS A 84 11.38 -0.79 -33.82
N PHE A 85 11.36 0.51 -33.57
CA PHE A 85 10.18 1.34 -33.80
C PHE A 85 10.62 2.66 -34.45
N THR A 86 9.91 3.05 -35.49
CA THR A 86 10.10 4.33 -36.17
C THR A 86 8.81 5.14 -36.05
N GLY A 87 8.89 6.33 -35.52
CA GLY A 87 7.73 7.18 -35.28
C GLY A 87 8.10 8.38 -34.39
N THR A 88 7.11 9.22 -34.15
CA THR A 88 7.24 10.36 -33.23
C THR A 88 7.14 9.92 -31.78
N TYR A 89 7.47 10.81 -30.85
CA TYR A 89 7.24 10.61 -29.42
C TYR A 89 5.76 10.25 -29.10
N ALA A 90 4.82 10.94 -29.77
CA ALA A 90 3.38 10.65 -29.62
C ALA A 90 3.04 9.22 -30.07
N ASP A 91 3.67 8.73 -31.13
CA ASP A 91 3.39 7.37 -31.65
C ASP A 91 3.93 6.29 -30.70
N VAL A 92 5.09 6.52 -30.04
CA VAL A 92 5.61 5.63 -29.01
C VAL A 92 4.60 5.56 -27.85
N ASN A 93 4.12 6.70 -27.36
CA ASN A 93 3.16 6.73 -26.25
C ASN A 93 1.84 6.03 -26.61
N LYS A 94 1.33 6.24 -27.82
CA LYS A 94 0.15 5.49 -28.32
C LYS A 94 0.40 3.99 -28.35
N LEU A 95 1.59 3.55 -28.81
CA LEU A 95 1.95 2.14 -28.83
C LEU A 95 1.97 1.52 -27.44
N PHE A 96 2.61 2.20 -26.47
CA PHE A 96 2.73 1.72 -25.10
C PHE A 96 1.35 1.65 -24.42
N ALA A 97 0.52 2.67 -24.57
CA ALA A 97 -0.86 2.67 -24.08
C ALA A 97 -1.69 1.51 -24.70
N LYS A 98 -1.64 1.34 -26.03
CA LYS A 98 -2.35 0.24 -26.73
C LYS A 98 -1.93 -1.15 -26.23
N ARG A 99 -0.63 -1.32 -25.92
CA ARG A 99 -0.07 -2.59 -25.43
C ARG A 99 -0.23 -2.76 -23.90
N LYS A 100 -0.80 -1.77 -23.22
CA LYS A 100 -0.92 -1.73 -21.76
C LYS A 100 0.45 -1.84 -21.06
N TRP A 101 1.46 -1.21 -21.62
CA TRP A 101 2.80 -1.10 -21.07
C TRP A 101 3.03 0.22 -20.33
N SER A 102 2.01 1.06 -20.25
CA SER A 102 1.97 2.28 -19.46
C SER A 102 0.58 2.46 -18.87
N LEU A 103 0.44 3.39 -17.90
CA LEU A 103 -0.82 3.72 -17.24
C LEU A 103 -1.58 4.83 -17.98
N SER A 104 -1.43 4.92 -19.29
CA SER A 104 -1.96 5.99 -20.14
C SER A 104 -1.40 7.38 -19.87
N LEU A 105 -0.43 7.52 -18.97
CA LEU A 105 0.38 8.72 -18.84
C LEU A 105 1.53 8.68 -19.86
N PRO A 106 2.02 9.85 -20.31
CA PRO A 106 3.22 9.93 -21.13
C PRO A 106 4.42 9.28 -20.42
N ILE A 107 5.22 8.57 -21.20
CA ILE A 107 6.45 7.92 -20.71
C ILE A 107 7.66 8.47 -21.46
N ILE A 108 8.82 8.42 -20.82
CA ILE A 108 10.08 8.57 -21.55
C ILE A 108 10.38 7.22 -22.22
N PRO A 109 10.58 7.17 -23.55
CA PRO A 109 10.87 5.92 -24.24
C PRO A 109 12.12 5.22 -23.68
N PRO A 110 12.01 3.98 -23.18
CA PRO A 110 13.12 3.23 -22.61
C PRO A 110 13.98 2.61 -23.71
N THR A 111 14.72 3.47 -24.42
CA THR A 111 15.68 2.99 -25.44
C THR A 111 16.81 2.22 -24.79
N VAL A 112 17.44 1.32 -25.54
CA VAL A 112 18.57 0.50 -25.07
C VAL A 112 19.65 1.36 -24.42
N ASP A 113 19.98 2.51 -25.00
CA ASP A 113 21.02 3.40 -24.46
C ASP A 113 20.60 4.06 -23.14
N ARG A 114 19.34 4.50 -23.03
CA ARG A 114 18.82 5.06 -21.76
C ARG A 114 18.78 4.02 -20.63
N VAL A 115 18.38 2.80 -20.95
CA VAL A 115 18.36 1.70 -19.97
C VAL A 115 19.79 1.34 -19.54
N ARG A 116 20.73 1.30 -20.50
CA ARG A 116 22.16 1.08 -20.19
C ARG A 116 22.73 2.18 -19.30
N GLU A 117 22.36 3.44 -19.56
CA GLU A 117 22.77 4.57 -18.72
C GLU A 117 22.18 4.45 -17.32
N MET A 118 20.87 4.15 -17.22
CA MET A 118 20.19 3.97 -15.95
C MET A 118 20.82 2.86 -15.09
N LEU A 119 21.25 1.77 -15.70
CA LEU A 119 21.92 0.65 -15.02
C LEU A 119 23.26 1.02 -14.39
N LYS A 120 23.90 2.12 -14.79
CA LYS A 120 25.14 2.60 -14.14
C LYS A 120 24.89 3.08 -12.70
N GLY A 121 23.65 3.37 -12.33
CA GLY A 121 23.26 3.78 -10.98
C GLY A 121 23.22 2.63 -9.96
N THR A 122 23.57 1.40 -10.34
CA THR A 122 23.63 0.25 -9.43
C THR A 122 24.75 -0.70 -9.77
N LYS A 123 25.23 -1.43 -8.75
CA LYS A 123 26.19 -2.53 -8.91
C LYS A 123 25.53 -3.91 -9.00
N ARG A 124 24.21 -3.98 -8.83
CA ARG A 124 23.46 -5.25 -8.91
C ARG A 124 23.42 -5.74 -10.35
N ALA A 125 23.47 -7.06 -10.52
CA ALA A 125 23.44 -7.66 -11.85
C ALA A 125 22.11 -7.37 -12.56
N PRO A 126 22.11 -6.92 -13.82
CA PRO A 126 20.88 -6.64 -14.56
C PRO A 126 19.90 -7.84 -14.63
N SER A 127 20.45 -9.06 -14.66
CA SER A 127 19.70 -10.32 -14.70
C SER A 127 19.09 -10.75 -13.36
N GLU A 128 19.47 -10.10 -12.26
CA GLU A 128 18.99 -10.47 -10.93
C GLU A 128 17.47 -10.29 -10.84
N VAL A 129 16.78 -11.37 -10.49
CA VAL A 129 15.32 -11.34 -10.24
C VAL A 129 15.07 -10.84 -8.82
N LEU A 130 14.44 -9.68 -8.70
CA LEU A 130 14.17 -9.01 -7.45
C LEU A 130 12.87 -9.48 -6.79
N TRP A 131 11.88 -9.72 -7.63
CA TRP A 131 10.53 -10.01 -7.19
C TRP A 131 9.71 -10.69 -8.28
N VAL A 132 8.81 -11.57 -7.88
CA VAL A 132 7.73 -12.07 -8.73
C VAL A 132 6.45 -11.35 -8.31
N VAL A 133 6.06 -10.36 -9.10
CA VAL A 133 5.06 -9.34 -8.72
C VAL A 133 3.64 -9.88 -8.85
N PRO A 134 2.88 -10.02 -7.75
CA PRO A 134 1.47 -10.41 -7.86
C PRO A 134 0.63 -9.26 -8.46
N PRO A 135 -0.59 -9.56 -9.00
CA PRO A 135 -1.23 -10.87 -9.08
C PRO A 135 -0.80 -11.74 -10.27
N ARG A 136 -0.26 -11.17 -11.36
CA ARG A 136 0.09 -11.91 -12.60
C ARG A 136 1.41 -12.66 -12.52
N GLN A 137 2.16 -12.54 -11.43
CA GLN A 137 3.45 -13.18 -11.24
C GLN A 137 4.51 -12.75 -12.29
N GLY A 138 4.48 -11.49 -12.71
CA GLY A 138 5.50 -10.93 -13.59
C GLY A 138 6.85 -10.88 -12.89
N MET A 139 7.91 -11.37 -13.53
CA MET A 139 9.26 -11.31 -12.98
C MET A 139 9.85 -9.92 -13.15
N LEU A 140 10.22 -9.29 -12.05
CA LEU A 140 10.89 -7.99 -12.01
C LEU A 140 12.38 -8.20 -11.83
N THR A 141 13.17 -7.90 -12.87
CA THR A 141 14.63 -7.90 -12.81
C THR A 141 15.18 -6.50 -12.55
N VAL A 142 16.46 -6.40 -12.19
CA VAL A 142 17.16 -5.10 -12.08
C VAL A 142 17.09 -4.33 -13.41
N GLU A 143 17.25 -5.01 -14.56
CA GLU A 143 17.08 -4.39 -15.87
C GLU A 143 15.67 -3.81 -16.04
N LEU A 144 14.63 -4.57 -15.64
CA LEU A 144 13.26 -4.09 -15.78
C LEU A 144 12.96 -2.91 -14.82
N VAL A 145 13.58 -2.86 -13.64
CA VAL A 145 13.54 -1.67 -12.77
C VAL A 145 14.13 -0.46 -13.51
N ALA A 146 15.26 -0.63 -14.19
CA ALA A 146 15.85 0.45 -14.98
C ALA A 146 14.94 0.89 -16.15
N VAL A 147 14.29 -0.05 -16.84
CA VAL A 147 13.32 0.23 -17.91
C VAL A 147 12.16 1.08 -17.37
N LEU A 148 11.53 0.64 -16.29
CA LEU A 148 10.39 1.35 -15.68
C LEU A 148 10.82 2.69 -15.07
N GLY A 149 12.02 2.75 -14.49
CA GLY A 149 12.61 4.00 -13.99
C GLY A 149 12.78 5.03 -15.10
N VAL A 150 13.35 4.64 -16.27
CA VAL A 150 13.44 5.52 -17.45
C VAL A 150 12.04 5.96 -17.89
N MET A 151 11.09 5.05 -17.98
CA MET A 151 9.72 5.38 -18.38
C MET A 151 9.10 6.42 -17.47
N ALA A 152 9.36 6.34 -16.17
CA ALA A 152 8.86 7.26 -15.16
C ALA A 152 9.62 8.60 -15.10
N GLY A 153 10.75 8.72 -15.77
CA GLY A 153 11.59 9.94 -15.74
C GLY A 153 12.70 9.93 -14.69
N ALA A 154 12.96 8.79 -14.04
CA ALA A 154 14.07 8.67 -13.11
C ALA A 154 15.43 8.79 -13.82
N GLN A 155 16.47 9.13 -13.05
CA GLN A 155 17.85 9.27 -13.47
C GLN A 155 18.72 8.19 -12.80
N PRO A 156 19.94 7.91 -13.29
CA PRO A 156 20.80 6.86 -12.73
C PRO A 156 21.02 6.96 -11.23
N GLU A 157 21.19 8.15 -10.68
CA GLU A 157 21.36 8.39 -9.23
C GLU A 157 20.15 7.99 -8.38
N HIS A 158 18.98 7.81 -9.01
CA HIS A 158 17.76 7.35 -8.33
C HIS A 158 17.68 5.82 -8.20
N MET A 159 18.51 5.04 -8.90
CA MET A 159 18.46 3.57 -8.86
C MET A 159 18.50 2.98 -7.45
N PRO A 160 19.36 3.44 -6.52
CA PRO A 160 19.33 2.92 -5.14
C PRO A 160 17.98 3.11 -4.45
N LEU A 161 17.33 4.25 -4.66
CA LEU A 161 16.00 4.54 -4.13
C LEU A 161 14.93 3.64 -4.74
N LEU A 162 14.94 3.44 -6.08
CA LEU A 162 14.00 2.56 -6.76
C LEU A 162 14.13 1.12 -6.27
N LEU A 163 15.36 0.61 -6.14
CA LEU A 163 15.63 -0.75 -5.68
C LEU A 163 15.19 -0.96 -4.22
N ALA A 164 15.51 -0.04 -3.33
CA ALA A 164 15.06 -0.09 -1.95
C ALA A 164 13.52 -0.03 -1.84
N THR A 165 12.86 0.74 -2.73
CA THR A 165 11.39 0.78 -2.78
C THR A 165 10.82 -0.60 -3.14
N ILE A 166 11.42 -1.32 -4.09
CA ILE A 166 11.02 -2.70 -4.38
C ILE A 166 11.24 -3.62 -3.18
N ASP A 167 12.35 -3.45 -2.45
CA ASP A 167 12.62 -4.25 -1.25
C ASP A 167 11.56 -4.01 -0.14
N ALA A 168 11.08 -2.77 0.03
CA ALA A 168 9.99 -2.46 0.93
C ALA A 168 8.64 -3.03 0.45
N MET A 169 8.32 -2.92 -0.84
CA MET A 169 7.05 -3.39 -1.41
C MET A 169 6.88 -4.91 -1.40
N LYS A 170 7.96 -5.66 -1.65
CA LYS A 170 7.93 -7.13 -1.74
C LYS A 170 7.87 -7.83 -0.39
N ALA A 171 8.12 -7.13 0.70
CA ALA A 171 8.11 -7.72 2.03
C ALA A 171 6.71 -8.26 2.37
N PRO A 172 6.62 -9.42 3.04
CA PRO A 172 5.33 -10.04 3.37
C PRO A 172 4.38 -9.12 4.13
N GLU A 173 4.93 -8.28 5.02
CA GLU A 173 4.17 -7.35 5.86
C GLU A 173 3.53 -6.20 5.06
N ALA A 174 4.04 -5.89 3.87
CA ALA A 174 3.44 -4.92 2.95
C ALA A 174 2.11 -5.42 2.37
N ALA A 175 1.85 -6.73 2.47
CA ALA A 175 0.63 -7.40 2.00
C ALA A 175 0.26 -7.05 0.54
N TRP A 176 1.26 -6.84 -0.32
CA TRP A 176 1.08 -6.36 -1.69
C TRP A 176 0.03 -7.14 -2.47
N ARG A 177 0.03 -8.48 -2.34
CA ARG A 177 -0.96 -9.32 -3.02
C ARG A 177 -2.40 -8.94 -2.64
N GLY A 178 -2.65 -8.72 -1.36
CA GLY A 178 -3.97 -8.34 -0.87
C GLY A 178 -4.38 -6.96 -1.35
N THR A 179 -3.47 -5.99 -1.29
CA THR A 179 -3.73 -4.61 -1.70
C THR A 179 -3.86 -4.45 -3.22
N SER A 180 -3.18 -5.29 -4.00
CA SER A 180 -3.24 -5.27 -5.47
C SER A 180 -4.41 -6.08 -6.07
N THR A 181 -5.27 -6.67 -5.23
CA THR A 181 -6.44 -7.46 -5.68
C THR A 181 -7.70 -7.13 -4.90
N THR A 182 -7.69 -6.02 -4.19
CA THR A 182 -8.84 -5.58 -3.38
C THR A 182 -9.84 -4.78 -4.19
N THR A 183 -11.12 -4.84 -3.77
CA THR A 183 -12.15 -3.91 -4.27
C THR A 183 -12.01 -2.50 -3.68
N ALA A 184 -11.19 -2.33 -2.65
CA ALA A 184 -11.02 -1.09 -1.93
C ALA A 184 -10.14 -0.08 -2.69
N PRO A 185 -10.38 1.23 -2.56
CA PRO A 185 -9.62 2.28 -3.22
C PRO A 185 -8.29 2.57 -2.50
N THR A 186 -7.45 1.54 -2.36
CA THR A 186 -6.13 1.67 -1.74
C THR A 186 -5.05 1.99 -2.75
N SER A 187 -4.05 2.73 -2.33
CA SER A 187 -2.88 3.05 -3.16
C SER A 187 -1.59 2.95 -2.37
N PRO A 188 -0.46 2.70 -3.03
CA PRO A 188 0.83 2.77 -2.38
C PRO A 188 1.09 4.16 -1.82
N LEU A 189 1.58 4.22 -0.59
CA LEU A 189 2.13 5.41 0.02
C LEU A 189 3.59 5.15 0.38
N ILE A 190 4.43 6.09 0.01
CA ILE A 190 5.88 6.02 0.21
C ILE A 190 6.31 7.20 1.07
N VAL A 191 7.19 6.95 2.03
CA VAL A 191 7.89 8.02 2.74
C VAL A 191 9.39 7.80 2.65
N ILE A 192 10.14 8.90 2.55
CA ILE A 192 11.60 8.90 2.41
C ILE A 192 12.19 9.68 3.57
N SER A 193 13.15 9.07 4.27
CA SER A 193 13.82 9.65 5.44
C SER A 193 15.33 9.46 5.34
N GLY A 194 16.07 10.39 5.98
CA GLY A 194 17.52 10.35 6.11
C GLY A 194 18.27 11.21 5.09
N PRO A 195 19.61 11.13 5.06
CA PRO A 195 20.48 12.01 4.24
C PRO A 195 20.22 12.00 2.74
N ILE A 196 19.58 10.96 2.21
CA ILE A 196 19.19 10.84 0.81
C ILE A 196 18.31 12.03 0.36
N VAL A 197 17.54 12.59 1.29
CA VAL A 197 16.67 13.74 1.04
C VAL A 197 17.48 14.91 0.49
N GLU A 198 18.60 15.23 1.12
CA GLU A 198 19.49 16.31 0.67
C GLU A 198 20.33 15.89 -0.54
N LYS A 199 20.83 14.66 -0.53
CA LYS A 199 21.68 14.11 -1.61
C LYS A 199 20.98 14.16 -2.96
N LEU A 200 19.70 13.79 -3.02
CA LEU A 200 18.86 13.83 -4.24
C LEU A 200 18.06 15.12 -4.37
N LYS A 201 18.26 16.10 -3.50
CA LYS A 201 17.55 17.38 -3.48
C LYS A 201 16.02 17.22 -3.50
N LEU A 202 15.54 16.26 -2.69
CA LEU A 202 14.11 16.01 -2.58
C LEU A 202 13.43 17.17 -1.85
N ASN A 203 12.24 17.56 -2.31
CA ASN A 203 11.46 18.58 -1.64
C ASN A 203 10.79 17.99 -0.37
N ALA A 204 11.27 18.36 0.80
CA ALA A 204 10.66 18.00 2.07
C ALA A 204 9.75 19.09 2.66
N GLY A 205 9.76 20.26 2.04
CA GLY A 205 9.00 21.46 2.44
C GLY A 205 7.64 21.56 1.76
N THR A 206 7.24 22.79 1.46
CA THR A 206 5.95 23.11 0.81
C THR A 206 5.73 22.29 -0.44
N GLY A 207 4.59 21.59 -0.50
CA GLY A 207 4.23 20.76 -1.66
C GLY A 207 4.99 19.43 -1.76
N THR A 208 5.53 18.92 -0.67
CA THR A 208 6.35 17.68 -0.62
C THR A 208 5.69 16.49 -1.34
N ALA A 209 4.37 16.32 -1.22
CA ALA A 209 3.63 15.21 -1.81
C ALA A 209 3.05 15.55 -3.19
N GLY A 210 3.82 16.17 -4.04
CA GLY A 210 3.36 16.55 -5.37
C GLY A 210 4.12 17.76 -5.91
N GLY A 211 3.45 18.59 -6.68
CA GLY A 211 4.01 19.84 -7.20
C GLY A 211 5.31 19.64 -7.99
N GLU A 212 6.24 20.54 -7.81
CA GLU A 212 7.52 20.59 -8.52
C GLU A 212 8.58 19.68 -7.84
N ASN A 213 8.28 18.39 -7.71
CA ASN A 213 9.23 17.40 -7.16
C ASN A 213 9.42 16.25 -8.16
N PRO A 214 10.28 16.42 -9.17
CA PRO A 214 10.40 15.45 -10.26
C PRO A 214 10.83 14.05 -9.78
N VAL A 215 11.65 13.95 -8.73
CA VAL A 215 12.14 12.65 -8.23
C VAL A 215 11.03 11.87 -7.56
N THR A 216 10.27 12.50 -6.67
CA THR A 216 9.17 11.82 -5.97
C THR A 216 8.00 11.51 -6.91
N ASN A 217 7.73 12.39 -7.90
CA ASN A 217 6.74 12.12 -8.94
C ASN A 217 7.16 10.93 -9.81
N ALA A 218 8.43 10.87 -10.21
CA ALA A 218 8.97 9.73 -10.95
C ALA A 218 8.89 8.44 -10.12
N LEU A 219 9.22 8.50 -8.82
CA LEU A 219 9.10 7.35 -7.92
C LEU A 219 7.66 6.88 -7.79
N GLY A 220 6.72 7.81 -7.58
CA GLY A 220 5.30 7.46 -7.47
C GLY A 220 4.76 6.80 -8.75
N TYR A 221 5.14 7.31 -9.92
CA TYR A 221 4.76 6.70 -11.20
C TYR A 221 5.43 5.35 -11.40
N PHE A 222 6.71 5.21 -11.07
CA PHE A 222 7.45 3.95 -11.11
C PHE A 222 6.77 2.85 -10.28
N VAL A 223 6.34 3.16 -9.06
CA VAL A 223 5.67 2.20 -8.16
C VAL A 223 4.41 1.64 -8.82
N ASN A 224 3.58 2.50 -9.41
CA ASN A 224 2.37 2.05 -10.09
C ASN A 224 2.68 1.30 -11.41
N LEU A 225 3.74 1.68 -12.14
CA LEU A 225 4.19 0.89 -13.29
C LEU A 225 4.61 -0.52 -12.88
N VAL A 226 5.28 -0.69 -11.74
CA VAL A 226 5.60 -2.03 -11.22
C VAL A 226 4.34 -2.81 -10.89
N GLY A 227 3.39 -2.21 -10.17
CA GLY A 227 2.15 -2.87 -9.79
C GLY A 227 1.29 -3.27 -10.99
N ASP A 228 1.06 -2.36 -11.90
CA ASP A 228 0.10 -2.52 -12.98
C ASP A 228 0.70 -3.18 -14.22
N VAL A 229 1.90 -2.75 -14.65
CA VAL A 229 2.49 -3.28 -15.88
C VAL A 229 3.14 -4.64 -15.65
N VAL A 230 3.89 -4.80 -14.57
CA VAL A 230 4.55 -6.07 -14.23
C VAL A 230 3.60 -6.98 -13.46
N GLY A 231 2.99 -6.48 -12.39
CA GLY A 231 2.08 -7.24 -11.55
C GLY A 231 0.71 -7.46 -12.16
N GLY A 232 0.24 -6.56 -13.02
CA GLY A 232 -1.08 -6.63 -13.64
C GLY A 232 -2.24 -6.28 -12.71
N SER A 233 -1.98 -5.46 -11.71
CA SER A 233 -2.96 -4.93 -10.75
C SER A 233 -3.83 -3.84 -11.40
N VAL A 234 -4.67 -4.23 -12.34
CA VAL A 234 -5.47 -3.27 -13.14
C VAL A 234 -6.96 -3.54 -13.04
N PRO A 235 -7.78 -2.49 -12.89
CA PRO A 235 -9.23 -2.63 -12.98
C PRO A 235 -9.68 -3.14 -14.37
N PRO A 236 -10.83 -3.80 -14.46
CA PRO A 236 -11.73 -4.26 -13.39
C PRO A 236 -11.39 -5.65 -12.87
N ASN A 237 -10.35 -6.29 -13.39
CA ASN A 237 -10.17 -7.74 -13.23
C ASN A 237 -9.53 -8.11 -11.89
N PHE A 238 -8.61 -7.28 -11.38
CA PHE A 238 -7.81 -7.63 -10.23
C PHE A 238 -7.82 -6.60 -9.11
N ASP A 239 -8.16 -5.35 -9.39
CA ASP A 239 -7.96 -4.27 -8.42
C ASP A 239 -9.06 -3.22 -8.49
N LYS A 240 -9.33 -2.59 -7.35
CA LYS A 240 -10.13 -1.36 -7.18
C LYS A 240 -11.46 -1.34 -7.94
N SER A 241 -12.18 -2.46 -7.88
CA SER A 241 -13.40 -2.67 -8.70
C SER A 241 -14.56 -1.73 -8.37
N THR A 242 -14.49 -0.96 -7.27
CA THR A 242 -15.50 0.05 -6.92
C THR A 242 -15.19 1.40 -7.58
N HIS A 243 -14.29 2.20 -7.03
CA HIS A 243 -14.04 3.57 -7.49
C HIS A 243 -12.60 3.82 -7.94
N GLY A 244 -11.66 2.95 -7.56
CA GLY A 244 -10.23 3.24 -7.70
C GLY A 244 -9.76 4.33 -6.73
N SER A 245 -8.57 4.83 -6.95
CA SER A 245 -7.94 5.87 -6.14
C SER A 245 -7.31 6.94 -7.04
N SER A 246 -7.28 8.18 -6.60
CA SER A 246 -6.57 9.24 -7.31
C SER A 246 -5.05 9.01 -7.38
N ALA A 247 -4.49 8.21 -6.48
CA ALA A 247 -3.08 7.83 -6.47
C ALA A 247 -2.77 6.57 -7.31
N ASP A 248 -3.72 6.08 -8.13
CA ASP A 248 -3.49 4.93 -9.00
C ASP A 248 -2.60 5.23 -10.20
N LEU A 249 -2.41 6.48 -10.54
CA LEU A 249 -1.50 6.90 -11.61
C LEU A 249 -0.11 7.24 -11.07
N VAL A 250 -0.07 7.99 -9.97
CA VAL A 250 1.17 8.37 -9.27
C VAL A 250 0.94 8.15 -7.79
N ALA A 251 1.67 7.22 -7.21
CA ALA A 251 1.59 6.92 -5.79
C ALA A 251 1.96 8.16 -4.95
N MET A 252 1.37 8.26 -3.75
CA MET A 252 1.67 9.35 -2.85
C MET A 252 3.07 9.17 -2.23
N VAL A 253 3.91 10.19 -2.35
CA VAL A 253 5.28 10.17 -1.81
C VAL A 253 5.49 11.39 -0.93
N PHE A 254 5.86 11.16 0.33
CA PHE A 254 6.25 12.20 1.28
C PHE A 254 7.75 12.12 1.58
N THR A 255 8.37 13.28 1.78
CA THR A 255 9.77 13.38 2.16
C THR A 255 9.88 13.99 3.55
N GLU A 256 10.67 13.40 4.44
CA GLU A 256 10.83 13.89 5.81
C GLU A 256 11.49 15.27 5.84
N ASN A 257 10.88 16.21 6.55
CA ASN A 257 11.45 17.51 6.87
C ASN A 257 12.20 17.43 8.23
N ALA A 258 13.34 16.76 8.22
CA ALA A 258 14.13 16.55 9.44
C ALA A 258 14.63 17.88 10.05
N LYS A 259 14.80 18.94 9.25
CA LYS A 259 15.23 20.27 9.73
C LYS A 259 14.20 20.92 10.64
N GLU A 260 12.94 20.73 10.31
CA GLU A 260 11.80 21.30 11.04
C GLU A 260 11.19 20.31 12.04
N ASN A 261 11.80 19.13 12.23
CA ASN A 261 11.34 18.16 13.20
C ASN A 261 11.82 18.56 14.61
N PRO A 262 10.90 18.96 15.51
CA PRO A 262 11.29 19.48 16.83
C PRO A 262 11.85 18.41 17.77
N TRP A 263 11.51 17.13 17.55
CA TRP A 263 11.99 16.02 18.38
C TRP A 263 13.38 15.52 18.01
N LYS A 264 13.94 15.99 16.91
CA LYS A 264 15.29 15.66 16.40
C LYS A 264 15.54 14.18 16.09
N THR A 265 14.64 13.29 16.41
CA THR A 265 14.68 11.88 16.03
C THR A 265 14.05 11.74 14.67
N THR A 266 14.78 11.22 13.70
CA THR A 266 14.27 10.99 12.36
C THR A 266 13.34 9.79 12.33
N TYR A 267 12.48 9.72 11.31
CA TYR A 267 11.64 8.55 11.12
C TYR A 267 12.46 7.28 10.83
N ALA A 268 13.64 7.42 10.23
CA ALA A 268 14.57 6.30 10.05
C ALA A 268 15.00 5.69 11.40
N GLU A 269 15.34 6.54 12.38
CA GLU A 269 15.71 6.09 13.73
C GLU A 269 14.51 5.47 14.45
N GLU A 270 13.30 6.05 14.33
CA GLU A 270 12.06 5.45 14.87
C GLU A 270 11.73 4.10 14.25
N ALA A 271 12.05 3.90 12.98
CA ALA A 271 11.91 2.64 12.28
C ALA A 271 12.99 1.60 12.64
N GLY A 272 13.93 1.95 13.54
CA GLY A 272 14.98 1.06 14.06
C GLY A 272 16.26 1.05 13.24
N PHE A 273 16.46 2.02 12.34
CA PHE A 273 17.72 2.19 11.60
C PHE A 273 18.70 3.06 12.36
N LYS A 274 19.97 3.03 11.97
CA LYS A 274 21.02 3.82 12.62
C LYS A 274 20.91 5.29 12.26
N PRO A 275 21.33 6.21 13.15
CA PRO A 275 21.51 7.62 12.78
C PRO A 275 22.34 7.76 11.50
N GLY A 276 21.83 8.55 10.56
CA GLY A 276 22.47 8.74 9.25
C GLY A 276 22.14 7.71 8.19
N ASP A 277 21.36 6.68 8.50
CA ASP A 277 20.82 5.79 7.46
C ASP A 277 19.73 6.51 6.65
N SER A 278 19.75 6.25 5.34
CA SER A 278 18.68 6.66 4.42
C SER A 278 17.73 5.49 4.21
N ILE A 279 16.44 5.73 4.34
CA ILE A 279 15.42 4.69 4.16
C ILE A 279 14.28 5.16 3.26
N VAL A 280 13.65 4.20 2.64
CA VAL A 280 12.31 4.33 2.06
C VAL A 280 11.36 3.41 2.79
N THR A 281 10.15 3.89 3.06
CA THR A 281 9.10 3.11 3.72
C THR A 281 7.87 3.06 2.84
N HIS A 282 7.29 1.88 2.73
CA HIS A 282 6.08 1.62 1.96
C HIS A 282 4.97 1.04 2.84
N PHE A 283 3.75 1.45 2.57
CA PHE A 283 2.52 0.75 2.94
C PHE A 283 1.39 1.15 1.98
N SER A 284 0.45 0.25 1.74
CA SER A 284 -0.76 0.60 1.01
C SER A 284 -1.79 1.18 1.96
N ALA A 285 -2.34 2.33 1.60
CA ALA A 285 -3.26 3.09 2.42
C ALA A 285 -4.51 3.50 1.65
N TYR A 286 -5.58 3.78 2.39
CA TYR A 286 -6.70 4.58 1.89
C TYR A 286 -6.26 6.03 1.72
N LEU A 287 -7.03 6.82 0.96
CA LEU A 287 -6.79 8.25 0.84
C LEU A 287 -6.79 8.92 2.20
N GLY A 288 -5.79 9.77 2.43
CA GLY A 288 -5.65 10.51 3.67
C GLY A 288 -6.63 11.67 3.78
N ASN A 289 -6.94 12.04 5.02
CA ASN A 289 -7.70 13.23 5.34
C ASN A 289 -6.80 14.33 5.85
N ALA A 290 -7.03 15.56 5.39
CA ALA A 290 -6.44 16.75 5.99
C ALA A 290 -7.13 17.08 7.32
N ASN A 291 -6.33 17.40 8.32
CA ASN A 291 -6.80 17.95 9.60
C ASN A 291 -6.21 19.33 9.79
N ILE A 292 -7.09 20.29 9.99
CA ILE A 292 -6.78 21.73 10.03
C ILE A 292 -7.01 22.22 11.45
N ASP A 293 -6.01 22.86 12.05
CA ASP A 293 -6.14 23.59 13.30
C ASP A 293 -5.23 24.82 13.29
N HIS A 294 -5.80 25.97 12.93
CA HIS A 294 -5.08 27.23 12.88
C HIS A 294 -4.93 27.93 14.23
N ASP A 295 -5.76 27.56 15.23
CA ASP A 295 -6.00 28.37 16.41
C ASP A 295 -5.43 27.82 17.70
N SER A 296 -5.24 26.49 17.80
CA SER A 296 -4.70 25.87 19.00
C SER A 296 -3.29 26.40 19.33
N LYS A 297 -3.13 26.85 20.59
CA LYS A 297 -1.87 27.43 21.10
C LYS A 297 -1.07 26.44 21.93
N THR A 298 -1.66 25.33 22.34
CA THR A 298 -1.04 24.30 23.17
C THR A 298 -1.03 22.96 22.45
N GLY A 299 -0.03 22.13 22.73
CA GLY A 299 0.09 20.78 22.19
C GLY A 299 -1.10 19.90 22.56
N GLN A 300 -1.59 20.02 23.81
CA GLN A 300 -2.78 19.28 24.25
C GLN A 300 -4.02 19.60 23.42
N ARG A 301 -4.34 20.88 23.21
CA ARG A 301 -5.52 21.28 22.43
C ARG A 301 -5.38 20.83 20.98
N LEU A 302 -4.22 21.03 20.40
CA LEU A 302 -3.95 20.60 19.03
C LEU A 302 -4.10 19.07 18.90
N LEU A 303 -3.49 18.29 19.80
CA LEU A 303 -3.64 16.84 19.78
C LEU A 303 -5.10 16.40 19.96
N THR A 304 -5.88 17.12 20.77
CA THR A 304 -7.33 16.85 20.91
C THR A 304 -8.03 17.02 19.57
N THR A 305 -7.79 18.12 18.85
CA THR A 305 -8.36 18.32 17.50
C THR A 305 -7.90 17.22 16.54
N LEU A 306 -6.60 16.92 16.52
CA LEU A 306 -6.06 15.87 15.65
C LEU A 306 -6.62 14.48 15.99
N SER A 307 -6.91 14.20 17.26
CA SER A 307 -7.51 12.94 17.69
C SER A 307 -8.93 12.73 17.14
N THR A 308 -9.71 13.80 16.98
CA THR A 308 -11.04 13.70 16.34
C THR A 308 -10.91 13.32 14.86
N GLY A 309 -9.91 13.82 14.16
CA GLY A 309 -9.59 13.39 12.80
C GLY A 309 -9.22 11.91 12.71
N LEU A 310 -8.52 11.41 13.71
CA LEU A 310 -8.16 10.00 13.80
C LEU A 310 -9.39 9.10 13.99
N LEU A 311 -10.42 9.56 14.71
CA LEU A 311 -11.71 8.87 14.86
C LEU A 311 -12.51 8.88 13.54
N GLY A 312 -12.52 10.01 12.83
CA GLY A 312 -13.25 10.20 11.58
C GLY A 312 -12.47 9.86 10.30
N SER A 313 -11.25 9.32 10.43
CA SER A 313 -10.40 9.11 9.27
C SER A 313 -11.00 8.15 8.24
N ALA A 314 -10.74 8.48 7.01
CA ALA A 314 -11.27 8.10 5.70
C ALA A 314 -11.46 6.62 5.38
N SER A 315 -11.22 5.70 6.24
CA SER A 315 -11.56 4.31 5.94
C SER A 315 -13.00 4.02 6.39
N GLY A 316 -13.73 3.22 5.64
CA GLY A 316 -14.99 2.62 6.10
C GLY A 316 -14.82 1.80 7.37
N LEU A 317 -13.60 1.68 7.86
CA LEU A 317 -13.18 1.13 9.13
C LEU A 317 -13.05 2.20 10.23
N ALA A 318 -13.52 3.43 10.00
CA ALA A 318 -13.48 4.50 11.00
C ALA A 318 -14.19 4.11 12.29
N SER A 319 -15.23 3.28 12.19
CA SER A 319 -15.96 2.72 13.32
C SER A 319 -15.39 1.40 13.84
N CYS A 320 -14.23 0.95 13.37
CA CYS A 320 -13.57 -0.26 13.86
C CYS A 320 -12.49 0.07 14.88
N LEU A 321 -12.34 -0.82 15.84
CA LEU A 321 -11.20 -0.79 16.75
C LEU A 321 -9.93 -1.25 16.03
N ALA A 322 -8.83 -0.60 16.33
CA ALA A 322 -7.54 -0.87 15.72
C ALA A 322 -6.61 -1.62 16.68
N ASP A 323 -5.74 -2.46 16.14
CA ASP A 323 -4.70 -3.22 16.83
C ASP A 323 -5.14 -4.04 18.07
N TYR A 324 -6.44 -4.24 18.24
CA TYR A 324 -7.00 -5.17 19.22
C TYR A 324 -6.94 -6.59 18.67
N ASP A 325 -6.70 -7.57 19.55
CA ASP A 325 -6.64 -8.99 19.17
C ASP A 325 -8.06 -9.53 18.90
N ALA A 326 -8.63 -9.14 17.79
CA ALA A 326 -9.93 -9.63 17.37
C ALA A 326 -9.77 -10.94 16.58
N THR A 327 -10.28 -12.04 17.11
CA THR A 327 -10.24 -13.37 16.49
C THR A 327 -11.02 -13.46 15.18
N TYR A 328 -11.87 -12.49 14.88
CA TYR A 328 -12.75 -12.51 13.71
C TYR A 328 -12.34 -11.56 12.57
N ALA A 329 -11.44 -10.66 12.80
CA ALA A 329 -11.17 -9.59 11.84
C ALA A 329 -9.84 -9.78 11.10
N ILE A 330 -9.61 -10.97 10.52
CA ILE A 330 -8.46 -11.18 9.63
C ILE A 330 -8.44 -10.14 8.50
N ASN A 331 -9.59 -9.66 8.08
CA ASN A 331 -9.72 -8.71 6.96
C ASN A 331 -10.00 -7.24 7.38
N ASN A 332 -10.28 -6.96 8.64
CA ASN A 332 -10.72 -5.64 9.09
C ASN A 332 -9.84 -5.02 10.18
N LYS A 333 -8.64 -5.56 10.37
CA LYS A 333 -7.70 -5.09 11.39
C LYS A 333 -6.94 -3.86 10.89
N VAL A 334 -7.26 -2.69 11.41
CA VAL A 334 -6.42 -1.51 11.24
C VAL A 334 -5.23 -1.63 12.19
N SER A 335 -4.03 -1.72 11.65
CA SER A 335 -2.83 -2.02 12.44
C SER A 335 -2.16 -0.77 13.00
N PHE A 336 -2.27 0.36 12.30
CA PHE A 336 -1.64 1.62 12.70
C PHE A 336 -2.35 2.82 12.06
N ALA A 337 -2.02 4.02 12.53
CA ALA A 337 -2.27 5.27 11.82
C ALA A 337 -0.95 5.97 11.55
N PHE A 338 -0.79 6.50 10.36
CA PHE A 338 0.38 7.26 9.95
C PHE A 338 -0.02 8.73 9.80
N ILE A 339 0.60 9.58 10.62
CA ILE A 339 0.24 10.99 10.74
C ILE A 339 1.38 11.82 10.19
N VAL A 340 1.13 12.47 9.08
CA VAL A 340 2.04 13.44 8.48
C VAL A 340 1.76 14.80 9.12
N LEU A 341 2.63 15.22 10.02
CA LEU A 341 2.56 16.49 10.73
C LEU A 341 3.25 17.58 9.91
N CYS A 342 2.58 18.71 9.69
CA CYS A 342 3.28 19.90 9.24
C CYS A 342 4.20 20.43 10.36
N PRO A 343 5.27 21.15 10.00
CA PRO A 343 6.26 21.66 10.99
C PRO A 343 5.64 22.50 12.12
N GLU A 344 4.68 23.36 11.81
CA GLU A 344 4.04 24.21 12.83
C GLU A 344 3.22 23.41 13.84
N HIS A 345 2.51 22.37 13.39
CA HIS A 345 1.81 21.46 14.29
C HIS A 345 2.79 20.66 15.15
N ALA A 346 3.85 20.11 14.53
CA ALA A 346 4.89 19.39 15.26
C ALA A 346 5.54 20.28 16.33
N ALA A 347 5.91 21.52 15.99
CA ALA A 347 6.49 22.48 16.91
C ALA A 347 5.52 22.86 18.05
N THR A 348 4.23 22.99 17.78
CA THR A 348 3.22 23.30 18.79
C THR A 348 3.04 22.12 19.75
N ILE A 349 3.01 20.89 19.23
CA ILE A 349 2.91 19.68 20.06
C ILE A 349 4.14 19.52 20.95
N ALA A 350 5.32 19.71 20.39
CA ALA A 350 6.58 19.49 21.11
C ALA A 350 6.80 20.46 22.31
N LYS A 351 6.11 21.61 22.34
CA LYS A 351 6.15 22.52 23.51
C LYS A 351 5.62 21.87 24.77
N ASP A 352 4.51 21.13 24.67
CA ASP A 352 3.90 20.45 25.80
C ASP A 352 4.37 18.99 25.92
N PHE A 353 4.81 18.40 24.82
CA PHE A 353 5.26 17.02 24.71
C PHE A 353 6.66 16.95 24.08
N PRO A 354 7.72 17.26 24.85
CA PRO A 354 9.09 17.12 24.37
C PRO A 354 9.49 15.67 24.07
N ASP A 355 8.79 14.71 24.66
CA ASP A 355 8.83 13.29 24.26
C ASP A 355 7.70 13.00 23.27
N GLN A 356 8.08 12.58 22.07
CA GLN A 356 7.12 12.23 21.01
C GLN A 356 6.23 11.05 21.40
N ARG A 357 6.73 10.10 22.22
CA ARG A 357 5.94 8.99 22.72
C ARG A 357 4.80 9.48 23.61
N ALA A 358 5.07 10.43 24.51
CA ALA A 358 4.04 11.02 25.37
C ALA A 358 2.95 11.73 24.56
N ALA A 359 3.31 12.40 23.45
CA ALA A 359 2.34 12.97 22.51
C ALA A 359 1.42 11.91 21.88
N ARG A 360 2.00 10.80 21.46
CA ARG A 360 1.26 9.67 20.89
C ARG A 360 0.35 8.97 21.92
N ASP A 361 0.83 8.84 23.17
CA ASP A 361 0.02 8.32 24.29
C ASP A 361 -1.21 9.20 24.54
N PHE A 362 -1.00 10.51 24.65
CA PHE A 362 -2.09 11.47 24.82
C PHE A 362 -3.10 11.38 23.66
N MET A 363 -2.60 11.31 22.41
CA MET A 363 -3.43 11.19 21.24
C MET A 363 -4.23 9.87 21.24
N ARG A 364 -3.62 8.75 21.65
CA ARG A 364 -4.27 7.45 21.78
C ARG A 364 -5.43 7.50 22.78
N GLU A 365 -5.20 8.11 23.94
CA GLU A 365 -6.23 8.23 24.99
C GLU A 365 -7.36 9.14 24.58
N THR A 366 -7.05 10.23 23.88
CA THR A 366 -8.05 11.22 23.43
C THR A 366 -8.84 10.73 22.21
N ALA A 367 -8.23 9.89 21.34
CA ALA A 367 -8.92 9.28 20.21
C ALA A 367 -9.82 8.11 20.64
N ALA A 368 -10.79 8.43 21.49
CA ALA A 368 -11.76 7.49 22.04
C ALA A 368 -13.20 7.94 21.74
N MET A 369 -14.10 6.99 21.55
CA MET A 369 -15.52 7.27 21.40
C MET A 369 -16.36 6.24 22.15
N PRO A 370 -17.63 6.55 22.46
CA PRO A 370 -18.54 5.60 23.09
C PRO A 370 -18.66 4.29 22.31
N TYR A 371 -18.66 3.17 23.02
CA TYR A 371 -18.68 1.82 22.44
C TYR A 371 -19.82 1.62 21.44
N LYS A 372 -21.00 2.18 21.67
CA LYS A 372 -22.16 2.12 20.75
C LYS A 372 -21.91 2.67 19.35
N PHE A 373 -20.89 3.52 19.17
CA PHE A 373 -20.54 4.08 17.85
C PHE A 373 -19.53 3.25 17.07
N TYR A 374 -18.93 2.25 17.72
CA TYR A 374 -18.14 1.27 16.97
C TYR A 374 -19.07 0.30 16.23
N SER A 375 -18.68 -0.09 15.01
CA SER A 375 -19.48 -1.02 14.22
C SER A 375 -19.58 -2.39 14.91
N GLN A 376 -20.78 -2.78 15.25
CA GLN A 376 -21.07 -4.08 15.85
C GLN A 376 -21.16 -5.20 14.81
N GLU A 377 -21.28 -4.86 13.54
CA GLU A 377 -21.50 -5.81 12.44
C GLU A 377 -20.24 -6.02 11.63
N THR A 378 -19.60 -4.93 11.20
CA THR A 378 -18.41 -5.00 10.33
C THR A 378 -17.13 -5.29 11.11
N CYS A 379 -17.03 -4.78 12.33
CA CYS A 379 -15.86 -4.86 13.18
C CYS A 379 -16.24 -5.56 14.47
N VAL A 380 -16.90 -6.72 14.35
CA VAL A 380 -17.36 -7.46 15.51
C VAL A 380 -16.26 -7.44 16.56
N PRO A 381 -16.50 -6.79 17.69
CA PRO A 381 -15.57 -6.84 18.79
C PRO A 381 -15.42 -8.32 19.14
N GLY A 382 -14.22 -8.85 18.97
CA GLY A 382 -13.95 -10.20 19.41
C GLY A 382 -14.22 -10.34 20.92
N LYS A 383 -14.01 -11.50 21.44
CA LYS A 383 -14.14 -11.82 22.88
C LYS A 383 -13.30 -10.89 23.80
N ASP A 384 -12.39 -10.11 23.23
CA ASP A 384 -11.55 -9.15 23.95
C ASP A 384 -12.27 -7.88 24.35
N PHE A 385 -13.46 -7.66 23.80
CA PHE A 385 -14.35 -6.60 24.25
C PHE A 385 -15.31 -7.24 25.26
N GLY A 386 -14.89 -7.21 26.52
CA GLY A 386 -15.79 -7.57 27.64
C GLY A 386 -17.12 -6.83 27.50
N PRO A 387 -18.11 -7.10 28.35
CA PRO A 387 -19.35 -6.35 28.31
C PRO A 387 -19.07 -4.89 28.65
N TYR A 388 -18.82 -4.07 27.63
CA TYR A 388 -18.76 -2.63 27.80
C TYR A 388 -20.18 -2.06 27.82
N ASP A 389 -20.41 -1.16 28.75
CA ASP A 389 -21.55 -0.26 28.67
C ASP A 389 -21.49 0.53 27.36
N GLU A 390 -22.65 0.76 26.74
CA GLU A 390 -22.76 1.48 25.46
C GLU A 390 -22.09 2.84 25.45
N ASN A 391 -22.02 3.51 26.60
CA ASN A 391 -21.47 4.84 26.76
C ASN A 391 -20.00 4.83 27.22
N THR A 392 -19.41 3.66 27.47
CA THR A 392 -18.00 3.55 27.80
C THR A 392 -17.14 4.04 26.65
N PHE A 393 -16.26 5.02 26.92
CA PHE A 393 -15.30 5.50 25.93
C PHE A 393 -14.18 4.49 25.74
N ILE A 394 -14.05 4.00 24.54
CA ILE A 394 -13.00 3.04 24.16
C ILE A 394 -12.00 3.74 23.23
N PRO A 395 -10.70 3.74 23.54
CA PRO A 395 -9.69 4.22 22.60
C PRO A 395 -9.72 3.44 21.30
N ARG A 396 -9.62 4.14 20.16
CA ARG A 396 -9.59 3.48 18.86
C ARG A 396 -8.36 2.58 18.68
N PHE A 397 -7.22 3.00 19.21
CA PHE A 397 -5.98 2.23 19.20
C PHE A 397 -5.64 1.73 20.61
N LYS A 398 -5.30 0.44 20.72
CA LYS A 398 -4.88 -0.17 21.99
C LYS A 398 -3.44 0.20 22.35
N LYS A 399 -2.58 0.32 21.34
CA LYS A 399 -1.13 0.51 21.51
C LYS A 399 -0.69 1.88 21.01
N THR A 400 0.17 2.54 21.78
CA THR A 400 0.78 3.82 21.39
C THR A 400 1.65 3.68 20.15
N GLU A 401 2.33 2.55 20.01
CA GLU A 401 3.20 2.23 18.88
C GLU A 401 2.46 2.15 17.55
N SER A 402 1.15 1.98 17.60
CA SER A 402 0.30 1.99 16.39
C SER A 402 0.04 3.39 15.83
N ILE A 403 0.37 4.44 16.57
CA ILE A 403 0.32 5.81 16.08
C ILE A 403 1.73 6.23 15.66
N LYS A 404 1.89 6.58 14.38
CA LYS A 404 3.18 6.98 13.80
C LYS A 404 3.14 8.46 13.43
N PHE A 405 4.15 9.20 13.86
CA PHE A 405 4.35 10.61 13.47
C PHE A 405 5.43 10.71 12.40
N PHE A 406 5.22 11.59 11.45
CA PHE A 406 6.16 11.90 10.38
C PHE A 406 6.10 13.39 10.07
N VAL A 407 7.18 14.12 10.29
CA VAL A 407 7.22 15.57 10.03
C VAL A 407 7.57 15.81 8.56
N SER A 408 6.69 16.51 7.85
CA SER A 408 6.85 16.76 6.42
C SER A 408 6.08 18.00 5.99
N GLY A 409 6.45 18.56 4.87
CA GLY A 409 5.77 19.73 4.32
C GLY A 409 6.30 21.05 4.83
N GLY A 410 5.63 22.13 4.43
CA GLY A 410 5.91 23.50 4.82
C GLY A 410 4.90 24.06 5.82
N PRO A 411 4.91 25.38 6.04
CA PRO A 411 3.98 26.06 6.93
C PRO A 411 2.54 26.00 6.38
N GLY A 412 1.53 26.09 7.27
CA GLY A 412 0.12 26.13 6.87
C GLY A 412 -0.83 25.47 7.87
N LYS A 413 -0.33 24.93 8.99
CA LYS A 413 -1.11 24.34 10.08
C LYS A 413 -2.15 23.33 9.62
N GLN A 414 -1.73 22.43 8.73
CA GLN A 414 -2.50 21.32 8.24
C GLN A 414 -1.68 20.03 8.33
N SER A 415 -2.26 19.00 8.87
CA SER A 415 -1.67 17.67 8.99
C SER A 415 -2.56 16.65 8.28
N GLN A 416 -2.00 15.51 7.92
CA GLN A 416 -2.73 14.46 7.22
C GLN A 416 -2.69 13.16 8.00
N PHE A 417 -3.80 12.42 7.93
CA PHE A 417 -3.93 11.08 8.51
C PHE A 417 -4.07 10.05 7.41
N TRP A 418 -3.28 9.00 7.52
CA TRP A 418 -3.28 7.89 6.60
C TRP A 418 -3.50 6.60 7.37
N VAL A 419 -4.50 5.85 6.95
CA VAL A 419 -4.86 4.56 7.54
C VAL A 419 -4.51 3.46 6.53
N PRO A 420 -3.75 2.43 6.93
CA PRO A 420 -3.36 1.35 6.04
C PRO A 420 -4.56 0.49 5.67
N PHE A 421 -4.41 -0.22 4.57
CA PHE A 421 -5.29 -1.33 4.25
C PHE A 421 -5.20 -2.41 5.34
N PRO A 422 -6.32 -3.04 5.76
CA PRO A 422 -6.35 -3.92 6.94
C PRO A 422 -5.35 -5.07 6.96
N GLN A 423 -4.91 -5.56 5.81
CA GLN A 423 -3.91 -6.62 5.73
C GLN A 423 -2.47 -6.14 5.90
N VAL A 424 -2.23 -4.83 5.85
CA VAL A 424 -0.91 -4.23 6.06
C VAL A 424 -0.65 -4.13 7.56
N LEU A 425 0.28 -4.94 8.05
CA LEU A 425 0.50 -5.10 9.50
C LEU A 425 1.33 -3.97 10.10
N LYS A 426 2.24 -3.40 9.32
CA LYS A 426 3.13 -2.31 9.72
C LYS A 426 3.66 -1.60 8.48
N PRO A 427 4.13 -0.34 8.61
CA PRO A 427 4.96 0.27 7.57
C PRO A 427 6.22 -0.57 7.35
N VAL A 428 6.60 -0.79 6.11
CA VAL A 428 7.78 -1.59 5.77
C VAL A 428 8.88 -0.69 5.26
N SER A 429 10.00 -0.67 5.95
CA SER A 429 11.16 0.16 5.64
C SER A 429 12.30 -0.67 5.06
N ALA A 430 12.97 -0.12 4.06
CA ALA A 430 14.18 -0.68 3.48
C ALA A 430 15.27 0.39 3.44
N LYS A 431 16.52 -0.02 3.75
CA LYS A 431 17.68 0.85 3.67
C LYS A 431 18.01 1.13 2.21
N ILE A 432 18.24 2.39 1.89
CA ILE A 432 18.73 2.82 0.57
C ILE A 432 20.24 2.61 0.57
N ALA A 433 20.73 1.75 -0.33
CA ALA A 433 22.17 1.54 -0.51
C ALA A 433 22.81 2.82 -1.07
N GLU A 434 23.98 3.20 -0.54
CA GLU A 434 24.76 4.33 -1.03
C GLU A 434 25.65 3.94 -2.20
#